data_b3905322c077e50e1c0524612b6c7cf0
#
_entry.id   b3905322c077e50e1c0524612b6c7cf0
#
_cell.length_a   1.000
_cell.length_b   1.000
_cell.length_c   1.000
_cell.angle_alpha   90.00
_cell.angle_beta   90.00
_cell.angle_gamma   90.00
#
_symmetry.space_group_name_H-M   'P 1'
#
loop_
_entity.id
_entity.type
_entity.pdbx_description
1 polymer ?
#
loop_
_entity_poly.entity_id
_entity_poly.type
_entity_poly.pdbx_seq_one_letter_code
_entity_poly.pdbx_strand_id
1 'polypeptide(L)' 'MHTETVLFFKPYPFTAGQKIYIDGGPRRGDWEVIDVSERKIKLRCPISRKEIEWNQFCYFVEERRGEPWPHSD' A
#
# COMPACT_ATOMS: atom_id res chain seq x y z
N MET A 1 -29.67 -14.65 4.00
CA MET A 1 -28.39 -14.14 3.53
C MET A 1 -28.38 -12.63 3.64
N HIS A 2 -27.36 -12.09 4.25
CA HIS A 2 -27.26 -10.65 4.45
C HIS A 2 -26.40 -10.01 3.39
N THR A 3 -26.79 -8.83 2.99
CA THR A 3 -25.92 -7.98 2.18
C THR A 3 -25.50 -6.79 3.02
N GLU A 4 -24.27 -6.38 2.84
CA GLU A 4 -23.66 -5.34 3.64
C GLU A 4 -22.85 -4.41 2.75
N THR A 5 -22.50 -3.26 3.29
CA THR A 5 -21.48 -2.41 2.68
C THR A 5 -20.13 -2.90 3.17
N VAL A 6 -19.29 -3.33 2.25
CA VAL A 6 -18.00 -3.94 2.58
C VAL A 6 -16.88 -3.10 1.98
N LEU A 7 -15.85 -2.86 2.77
CA LEU A 7 -14.64 -2.17 2.30
C LEU A 7 -13.64 -3.21 1.83
N PHE A 8 -13.27 -3.12 0.56
CA PHE A 8 -12.30 -4.02 -0.06
C PHE A 8 -10.95 -3.32 -0.12
N PHE A 9 -9.94 -3.94 0.44
CA PHE A 9 -8.58 -3.42 0.46
C PHE A 9 -7.75 -4.16 -0.57
N LYS A 10 -7.22 -3.43 -1.55
CA LYS A 10 -6.39 -3.99 -2.61
C LYS A 10 -4.99 -3.41 -2.50
N PRO A 11 -3.93 -4.21 -2.66
CA PRO A 11 -2.57 -3.69 -2.61
C PRO A 11 -2.34 -2.60 -3.66
N TYR A 12 -1.65 -1.55 -3.28
CA TYR A 12 -1.28 -0.49 -4.21
C TYR A 12 -0.16 -1.00 -5.12
N PRO A 13 -0.28 -0.86 -6.44
CA PRO A 13 0.72 -1.37 -7.37
C PRO A 13 1.89 -0.40 -7.53
N PHE A 14 2.86 -0.48 -6.64
CA PHE A 14 4.06 0.33 -6.74
C PHE A 14 4.88 -0.04 -7.97
N THR A 15 5.58 0.95 -8.53
CA THR A 15 6.49 0.76 -9.64
C THR A 15 7.82 1.40 -9.29
N ALA A 16 8.92 0.74 -9.61
CA ALA A 16 10.25 1.31 -9.38
C ALA A 16 10.38 2.64 -10.10
N GLY A 17 10.97 3.61 -9.45
CA GLY A 17 11.11 4.96 -9.95
C GLY A 17 10.06 5.94 -9.46
N GLN A 18 9.01 5.47 -8.83
CA GLN A 18 7.99 6.37 -8.29
C GLN A 18 8.53 7.14 -7.10
N LYS A 19 8.09 8.38 -6.98
CA LYS A 19 8.38 9.23 -5.83
C LYS A 19 7.13 9.28 -4.99
N ILE A 20 7.30 9.05 -3.69
CA ILE A 20 6.17 9.00 -2.77
C ILE A 20 6.44 9.85 -1.55
N TYR A 21 5.37 10.26 -0.89
CA TYR A 21 5.44 10.94 0.40
C TYR A 21 4.57 10.16 1.38
N ILE A 22 5.17 9.77 2.50
CA ILE A 22 4.43 9.10 3.57
C ILE A 22 4.05 10.14 4.60
N ASP A 23 2.76 10.32 4.79
CA ASP A 23 2.22 11.36 5.67
C ASP A 23 1.86 10.77 7.03
N GLY A 24 2.87 10.63 7.86
CA GLY A 24 2.68 10.17 9.22
C GLY A 24 3.39 8.89 9.54
N GLY A 25 3.52 8.61 10.84
CA GLY A 25 4.17 7.42 11.33
C GLY A 25 5.69 7.55 11.36
N PRO A 26 6.39 6.46 11.75
CA PRO A 26 7.84 6.48 11.92
C PRO A 26 8.62 6.63 10.61
N ARG A 27 7.95 6.40 9.48
CA ARG A 27 8.60 6.51 8.17
C ARG A 27 8.11 7.71 7.38
N ARG A 28 7.60 8.71 8.07
CA ARG A 28 7.11 9.92 7.42
C ARG A 28 8.22 10.60 6.63
N GLY A 29 7.87 11.08 5.43
CA GLY A 29 8.80 11.84 4.61
C GLY A 29 8.77 11.40 3.15
N ASP A 30 9.77 11.90 2.43
CA ASP A 30 9.91 11.62 1.00
C ASP A 30 10.71 10.35 0.77
N TRP A 31 10.24 9.53 -0.14
CA TRP A 31 10.90 8.28 -0.50
C TRP A 31 10.82 8.05 -2.00
N GLU A 32 11.83 7.39 -2.53
CA GLU A 32 11.82 6.90 -3.91
C GLU A 32 11.72 5.38 -3.89
N VAL A 33 10.80 4.85 -4.69
CA VAL A 33 10.67 3.40 -4.84
C VAL A 33 11.78 2.92 -5.77
N ILE A 34 12.71 2.13 -5.26
CA ILE A 34 13.84 1.68 -6.06
C ILE A 34 13.74 0.22 -6.48
N ASP A 35 12.93 -0.56 -5.78
CA ASP A 35 12.69 -1.94 -6.17
C ASP A 35 11.34 -2.41 -5.63
N VAL A 36 10.68 -3.27 -6.39
CA VAL A 36 9.39 -3.83 -6.01
C VAL A 36 9.44 -5.32 -6.24
N SER A 37 9.15 -6.07 -5.19
CA SER A 37 8.97 -7.51 -5.29
C SER A 37 7.54 -7.86 -4.93
N GLU A 38 7.23 -9.15 -4.96
CA GLU A 38 5.87 -9.60 -4.78
C GLU A 38 5.22 -9.12 -3.48
N ARG A 39 6.00 -9.07 -2.40
CA ARG A 39 5.48 -8.70 -1.08
C ARG A 39 6.20 -7.54 -0.42
N LYS A 40 7.28 -7.08 -1.02
CA LYS A 40 8.13 -6.06 -0.41
C LYS A 40 8.43 -4.95 -1.38
N ILE A 41 8.69 -3.79 -0.84
CA ILE A 41 9.21 -2.66 -1.61
C ILE A 41 10.48 -2.18 -0.94
N LYS A 42 11.38 -1.68 -1.76
CA LYS A 42 12.60 -1.05 -1.28
C LYS A 42 12.51 0.44 -1.56
N LEU A 43 12.73 1.23 -0.54
CA LEU A 43 12.64 2.67 -0.61
C LEU A 43 13.98 3.29 -0.31
N ARG A 44 14.24 4.43 -0.94
CA ARG A 44 15.46 5.20 -0.66
C ARG A 44 15.08 6.64 -0.34
N CYS A 45 15.66 7.16 0.73
CA CYS A 45 15.50 8.57 1.07
C CYS A 45 16.30 9.41 0.08
N PRO A 46 15.68 10.42 -0.57
CA PRO A 46 16.39 11.23 -1.55
C PRO A 46 17.45 12.14 -0.96
N ILE A 47 17.39 12.41 0.34
CA ILE A 47 18.31 13.30 1.02
C ILE A 47 19.46 12.54 1.65
N SER A 48 19.15 11.59 2.54
CA SER A 48 20.18 10.83 3.26
C SER A 48 20.72 9.65 2.47
N ARG A 49 19.99 9.25 1.41
CA ARG A 49 20.30 8.06 0.58
C ARG A 49 20.18 6.76 1.35
N LYS A 50 19.58 6.79 2.52
CA LYS A 50 19.32 5.60 3.31
C LYS A 50 18.28 4.75 2.62
N GLU A 51 18.51 3.44 2.56
CA GLU A 51 17.59 2.50 1.96
C GLU A 51 16.93 1.65 3.03
N ILE A 52 15.65 1.39 2.84
CA ILE A 52 14.90 0.48 3.69
C ILE A 52 14.11 -0.49 2.82
N GLU A 53 13.94 -1.70 3.33
CA GLU A 53 13.06 -2.68 2.73
C GLU A 53 11.88 -2.88 3.66
N TRP A 54 10.68 -2.89 3.08
CA TRP A 54 9.47 -2.93 3.87
C TRP A 54 8.44 -3.82 3.18
N ASN A 55 7.58 -4.44 3.97
CA ASN A 55 6.43 -5.13 3.41
C ASN A 55 5.51 -4.11 2.77
N GLN A 56 4.81 -4.51 1.72
CA GLN A 56 3.85 -3.60 1.10
C GLN A 56 2.83 -3.15 2.13
N PHE A 57 2.62 -1.84 2.18
CA PHE A 57 1.86 -1.22 3.27
C PHE A 57 0.72 -0.33 2.79
N CYS A 58 0.63 -0.07 1.50
CA CYS A 58 -0.42 0.78 0.96
C CYS A 58 -1.47 -0.02 0.26
N TYR A 59 -2.71 0.38 0.43
CA TYR A 59 -3.85 -0.29 -0.16
C TYR A 59 -4.80 0.72 -0.76
N PHE A 60 -5.48 0.33 -1.84
CA PHE A 60 -6.69 0.99 -2.27
C PHE A 60 -7.84 0.51 -1.39
N VAL A 61 -8.79 1.41 -1.15
CA VAL A 61 -10.03 1.05 -0.48
C VAL A 61 -11.16 1.26 -1.46
N GLU A 62 -11.94 0.21 -1.70
CA GLU A 62 -13.12 0.27 -2.55
C GLU A 62 -14.32 -0.08 -1.71
N GLU A 63 -15.32 0.80 -1.68
CA GLU A 63 -16.56 0.53 -0.96
C GLU A 63 -17.54 -0.13 -1.92
N ARG A 64 -18.02 -1.31 -1.55
CA ARG A 64 -19.02 -2.05 -2.33
C ARG A 64 -20.26 -2.25 -1.49
N ARG A 65 -21.39 -1.88 -2.06
CA ARG A 65 -22.68 -2.03 -1.40
C ARG A 65 -23.41 -3.24 -1.93
N GLY A 66 -24.23 -3.84 -1.07
CA GLY A 66 -25.02 -4.99 -1.47
C GLY A 66 -24.21 -6.25 -1.68
N GLU A 67 -23.08 -6.35 -1.01
CA GLU A 67 -22.22 -7.52 -1.09
C GLU A 67 -22.63 -8.56 -0.06
N PRO A 68 -22.59 -9.84 -0.40
CA PRO A 68 -22.79 -10.88 0.61
C PRO A 68 -21.63 -10.85 1.60
N TRP A 69 -21.95 -10.91 2.87
CA TRP A 69 -20.91 -10.87 3.90
C TRP A 69 -21.28 -11.84 5.02
N PRO A 70 -20.34 -12.68 5.53
CA PRO A 70 -18.93 -12.73 5.11
C PRO A 70 -18.78 -13.15 3.65
N HIS A 71 -17.74 -12.62 3.01
CA HIS A 71 -17.42 -12.96 1.64
C HIS A 71 -16.68 -14.29 1.66
N SER A 72 -17.38 -15.38 1.36
CA SER A 72 -16.75 -16.70 1.40
C SER A 72 -16.13 -17.02 0.04
N ASP A 73 -15.00 -17.63 0.10
CA ASP A 73 -14.29 -18.09 -1.10
C ASP A 73 -14.69 -19.46 -1.53
#